data_12b0d4c191a0226bce3626318997deb7
#
_entry.id   12b0d4c191a0226bce3626318997deb7
#
_cell.length_a   1.000
_cell.length_b   1.000
_cell.length_c   1.000
_cell.angle_alpha   90.00
_cell.angle_beta   90.00
_cell.angle_gamma   90.00
#
_symmetry.space_group_name_H-M   'P 1'
#
loop_
_entity.id
_entity.type
_entity.pdbx_description
1 polymer ?
#
loop_
_entity_poly.entity_id
_entity_poly.type
_entity_poly.pdbx_seq_one_letter_code
_entity_poly.pdbx_strand_id
1 'polypeptide(L)'
;MKLSLPLYICCLIVACLCFHPARNTTLEARSLAPTSLCTKDEKVVFSCPLRRSTKIVSLCSSEKLTKDAGYLQYRFGTPGKIELEFPDVRHESLKAFKYSHYFRAKVDSTEVSFSRNGYTYAVFDEYNGEEKPVVSEQGLTVIAENSKKEVKYLCRIKPTADYGALPEVFENSAP
;
A
#
# COMPACT_ATOMS: atom_id res chain seq x y z
N MET A 1 -43.32 -54.21 71.58
CA MET A 1 -42.79 -53.03 72.30
C MET A 1 -41.98 -52.21 71.37
N LYS A 2 -42.29 -50.97 71.27
CA LYS A 2 -41.79 -49.98 70.32
C LYS A 2 -40.33 -49.61 70.54
N LEU A 3 -39.53 -49.54 69.49
CA LEU A 3 -38.33 -48.69 69.49
C LEU A 3 -38.23 -48.00 68.14
N SER A 4 -38.32 -46.73 68.23
CA SER A 4 -38.18 -45.78 67.11
C SER A 4 -36.71 -45.44 66.81
N LEU A 5 -36.39 -45.46 65.57
CA LEU A 5 -35.09 -45.09 65.01
C LEU A 5 -35.17 -43.62 64.49
N PRO A 6 -34.27 -42.71 64.83
CA PRO A 6 -34.18 -41.44 64.10
C PRO A 6 -33.18 -41.53 62.97
N LEU A 7 -33.69 -41.15 61.82
CA LEU A 7 -33.00 -41.04 60.56
C LEU A 7 -32.15 -39.76 60.51
N TYR A 8 -30.81 -39.88 60.53
CA TYR A 8 -29.92 -38.76 60.23
C TYR A 8 -29.59 -38.79 58.74
N ILE A 9 -30.21 -37.93 58.02
CA ILE A 9 -29.89 -37.67 56.63
C ILE A 9 -28.74 -36.68 56.59
N CYS A 10 -27.55 -37.19 56.32
CA CYS A 10 -26.37 -36.37 56.09
C CYS A 10 -26.40 -35.84 54.65
N CYS A 11 -26.80 -34.58 54.48
CA CYS A 11 -26.76 -33.91 53.21
C CYS A 11 -25.33 -33.52 52.87
N LEU A 12 -24.64 -34.36 52.10
CA LEU A 12 -23.37 -34.05 51.48
C LEU A 12 -23.64 -33.14 50.24
N ILE A 13 -23.53 -31.84 50.43
CA ILE A 13 -23.50 -30.87 49.31
C ILE A 13 -22.12 -30.99 48.67
N VAL A 14 -22.04 -31.74 47.59
CA VAL A 14 -20.86 -31.72 46.70
C VAL A 14 -20.89 -30.41 45.92
N ALA A 15 -20.13 -29.43 46.36
CA ALA A 15 -19.87 -28.22 45.61
C ALA A 15 -18.98 -28.58 44.40
N CYS A 16 -19.62 -28.83 43.26
CA CYS A 16 -18.95 -29.01 41.99
C CYS A 16 -18.41 -27.65 41.53
N LEU A 17 -17.21 -27.28 41.94
CA LEU A 17 -16.48 -26.13 41.41
C LEU A 17 -16.16 -26.38 39.93
N CYS A 18 -17.04 -25.88 39.04
CA CYS A 18 -16.77 -25.82 37.61
C CYS A 18 -15.60 -24.87 37.39
N PHE A 19 -14.38 -25.40 37.39
CA PHE A 19 -13.21 -24.73 36.85
C PHE A 19 -13.42 -24.57 35.34
N HIS A 20 -13.96 -23.45 34.92
CA HIS A 20 -13.93 -23.06 33.52
C HIS A 20 -12.51 -22.53 33.23
N PRO A 21 -11.72 -23.21 32.39
CA PRO A 21 -10.48 -22.61 31.94
C PRO A 21 -10.85 -21.37 31.13
N ALA A 22 -10.46 -20.20 31.64
CA ALA A 22 -10.52 -18.97 30.87
C ALA A 22 -9.75 -19.20 29.57
N ARG A 23 -10.48 -19.37 28.46
CA ARG A 23 -9.88 -19.36 27.13
C ARG A 23 -9.36 -17.94 26.94
N ASN A 24 -8.07 -17.73 27.19
CA ASN A 24 -7.37 -16.58 26.72
C ASN A 24 -7.41 -16.63 25.20
N THR A 25 -8.44 -16.04 24.59
CA THR A 25 -8.43 -15.66 23.19
C THR A 25 -7.44 -14.50 23.07
N THR A 26 -6.17 -14.85 22.91
CA THR A 26 -5.19 -13.92 22.34
C THR A 26 -5.76 -13.55 20.97
N LEU A 27 -6.31 -12.35 20.86
CA LEU A 27 -6.53 -11.70 19.58
C LEU A 27 -5.14 -11.57 18.95
N GLU A 28 -4.75 -12.56 18.14
CA GLU A 28 -3.64 -12.39 17.23
C GLU A 28 -4.01 -11.20 16.35
N ALA A 29 -3.34 -10.07 16.59
CA ALA A 29 -3.41 -8.93 15.71
C ALA A 29 -2.96 -9.43 14.34
N ARG A 30 -3.94 -9.68 13.47
CA ARG A 30 -3.71 -10.14 12.10
C ARG A 30 -2.89 -9.02 11.45
N SER A 31 -1.57 -9.21 11.42
CA SER A 31 -0.65 -8.28 10.78
C SER A 31 -1.13 -8.12 9.35
N LEU A 32 -1.69 -6.96 9.05
CA LEU A 32 -2.05 -6.61 7.68
C LEU A 32 -0.78 -6.69 6.87
N ALA A 33 -0.83 -7.43 5.76
CA ALA A 33 0.31 -7.52 4.85
C ALA A 33 0.77 -6.11 4.46
N PRO A 34 2.07 -5.81 4.47
CA PRO A 34 2.57 -4.51 4.09
C PRO A 34 2.03 -4.10 2.73
N THR A 35 1.59 -2.85 2.62
CA THR A 35 1.07 -2.27 1.38
C THR A 35 2.04 -1.29 0.75
N SER A 36 3.21 -1.07 1.38
CA SER A 36 4.24 -0.12 0.95
C SER A 36 5.65 -0.69 1.13
N LEU A 37 6.56 -0.23 0.27
CA LEU A 37 8.00 -0.47 0.36
C LEU A 37 8.76 0.76 0.88
N CYS A 38 8.06 1.83 1.26
CA CYS A 38 8.66 2.99 1.89
C CYS A 38 9.11 2.65 3.31
N THR A 39 10.19 3.25 3.75
CA THR A 39 10.66 3.12 5.13
C THR A 39 9.80 3.97 6.07
N LYS A 40 9.94 3.76 7.37
CA LYS A 40 9.18 4.51 8.40
C LYS A 40 9.47 6.03 8.42
N ASP A 41 10.65 6.41 7.93
CA ASP A 41 11.12 7.79 7.90
C ASP A 41 10.83 8.47 6.55
N GLU A 42 10.04 7.83 5.70
CA GLU A 42 9.63 8.32 4.39
C GLU A 42 8.12 8.54 4.31
N LYS A 43 7.72 9.51 3.51
CA LYS A 43 6.32 9.66 3.10
C LYS A 43 6.00 8.76 1.93
N VAL A 44 4.82 8.20 1.95
CA VAL A 44 4.28 7.44 0.82
C VAL A 44 3.61 8.41 -0.13
N VAL A 45 4.24 8.68 -1.27
CA VAL A 45 3.65 9.46 -2.37
C VAL A 45 2.64 8.62 -3.13
N PHE A 46 2.99 7.37 -3.38
CA PHE A 46 2.09 6.37 -3.95
C PHE A 46 2.54 4.98 -3.51
N SER A 47 1.60 4.10 -3.20
CA SER A 47 1.93 2.69 -3.02
C SER A 47 0.73 1.77 -3.16
N CYS A 48 0.90 0.65 -3.85
CA CYS A 48 -0.10 -0.40 -3.88
C CYS A 48 0.49 -1.80 -4.15
N PRO A 49 -0.11 -2.86 -3.60
CA PRO A 49 0.08 -4.23 -4.06
C PRO A 49 -0.53 -4.42 -5.45
N LEU A 50 0.18 -5.09 -6.34
CA LEU A 50 -0.28 -5.33 -7.71
C LEU A 50 -1.23 -6.54 -7.80
N ARG A 51 -2.17 -6.50 -8.77
CA ARG A 51 -3.08 -7.62 -9.06
C ARG A 51 -2.29 -8.82 -9.59
N ARG A 52 -2.70 -10.01 -9.20
CA ARG A 52 -2.12 -11.30 -9.63
C ARG A 52 -0.60 -11.38 -9.39
N SER A 53 -0.11 -10.65 -8.39
CA SER A 53 1.29 -10.58 -8.03
C SER A 53 1.46 -10.44 -6.52
N THR A 54 2.60 -10.84 -5.99
CA THR A 54 3.04 -10.56 -4.63
C THR A 54 3.81 -9.24 -4.52
N LYS A 55 4.02 -8.57 -5.66
CA LYS A 55 4.81 -7.35 -5.76
C LYS A 55 4.02 -6.12 -5.32
N ILE A 56 4.76 -5.17 -4.82
CA ILE A 56 4.30 -3.83 -4.46
C ILE A 56 5.08 -2.85 -5.33
N VAL A 57 4.42 -1.83 -5.81
CA VAL A 57 5.03 -0.64 -6.39
C VAL A 57 4.88 0.51 -5.40
N SER A 58 5.94 1.28 -5.19
CA SER A 58 5.94 2.43 -4.28
C SER A 58 6.74 3.60 -4.84
N LEU A 59 6.23 4.80 -4.64
CA LEU A 59 6.96 6.06 -4.71
C LEU A 59 7.08 6.60 -3.29
N CYS A 60 8.30 6.80 -2.83
CA CYS A 60 8.64 7.21 -1.49
C CYS A 60 9.39 8.54 -1.54
N SER A 61 9.05 9.47 -0.68
CA SER A 61 9.79 10.73 -0.57
C SER A 61 10.39 10.91 0.81
N SER A 62 11.37 11.80 0.90
CA SER A 62 11.78 12.35 2.19
C SER A 62 10.61 13.06 2.88
N GLU A 63 10.67 13.18 4.21
CA GLU A 63 9.66 13.90 5.02
C GLU A 63 9.43 15.33 4.53
N LYS A 64 10.51 16.03 4.15
CA LYS A 64 10.46 17.33 3.48
C LYS A 64 10.88 17.16 2.03
N LEU A 65 9.97 17.47 1.12
CA LEU A 65 10.19 17.46 -0.31
C LEU A 65 9.94 18.88 -0.85
N THR A 66 10.98 19.50 -1.40
CA THR A 66 10.95 20.83 -2.03
C THR A 66 11.77 20.80 -3.32
N LYS A 67 11.72 21.88 -4.13
CA LYS A 67 12.52 21.96 -5.37
C LYS A 67 14.03 21.78 -5.13
N ASP A 68 14.53 22.24 -3.99
CA ASP A 68 15.95 22.32 -3.69
C ASP A 68 16.41 21.28 -2.66
N ALA A 69 15.48 20.53 -2.06
CA ALA A 69 15.80 19.58 -1.00
C ALA A 69 14.85 18.39 -0.94
N GLY A 70 15.39 17.29 -0.46
CA GLY A 70 14.66 16.03 -0.35
C GLY A 70 14.97 15.11 -1.52
N TYR A 71 14.20 14.05 -1.61
CA TYR A 71 14.32 13.05 -2.69
C TYR A 71 12.99 12.39 -2.97
N LEU A 72 12.87 11.83 -4.17
CA LEU A 72 11.85 10.89 -4.57
C LEU A 72 12.53 9.57 -4.96
N GLN A 73 11.95 8.44 -4.59
CA GLN A 73 12.51 7.13 -4.89
C GLN A 73 11.41 6.15 -5.25
N TYR A 74 11.54 5.52 -6.41
CA TYR A 74 10.69 4.41 -6.84
C TYR A 74 11.22 3.10 -6.28
N ARG A 75 10.33 2.22 -5.82
CA ARG A 75 10.64 0.86 -5.41
C ARG A 75 9.63 -0.12 -5.96
N PHE A 76 10.14 -1.24 -6.41
CA PHE A 76 9.33 -2.38 -6.86
C PHE A 76 9.91 -3.66 -6.26
N GLY A 77 9.05 -4.55 -5.77
CA GLY A 77 9.48 -5.81 -5.17
C GLY A 77 8.50 -6.36 -4.16
N THR A 78 9.01 -7.09 -3.19
CA THR A 78 8.26 -7.57 -2.03
C THR A 78 8.86 -6.99 -0.75
N PRO A 79 8.11 -6.98 0.37
CA PRO A 79 8.68 -6.63 1.66
C PRO A 79 9.94 -7.47 1.95
N GLY A 80 11.04 -6.79 2.27
CA GLY A 80 12.34 -7.43 2.51
C GLY A 80 13.14 -7.79 1.26
N LYS A 81 12.58 -7.65 0.03
CA LYS A 81 13.30 -7.88 -1.22
C LYS A 81 12.91 -6.88 -2.29
N ILE A 82 13.63 -5.76 -2.36
CA ILE A 82 13.50 -4.79 -3.44
C ILE A 82 14.19 -5.35 -4.68
N GLU A 83 13.49 -5.37 -5.82
CA GLU A 83 13.97 -5.88 -7.10
C GLU A 83 14.40 -4.76 -8.04
N LEU A 84 13.74 -3.62 -7.93
CA LEU A 84 14.11 -2.40 -8.63
C LEU A 84 13.94 -1.23 -7.68
N GLU A 85 15.01 -0.45 -7.51
CA GLU A 85 15.03 0.83 -6.83
C GLU A 85 15.56 1.88 -7.80
N PHE A 86 14.93 3.04 -7.87
CA PHE A 86 15.34 4.12 -8.77
C PHE A 86 15.05 5.49 -8.15
N PRO A 87 15.97 6.45 -8.31
CA PRO A 87 17.34 6.26 -8.74
C PRO A 87 18.16 5.51 -7.68
N ASP A 88 19.31 4.97 -8.07
CA ASP A 88 20.20 4.26 -7.15
C ASP A 88 20.81 5.20 -6.11
N VAL A 89 20.95 6.49 -6.45
CA VAL A 89 21.46 7.55 -5.57
C VAL A 89 20.36 8.59 -5.34
N ARG A 90 20.08 8.90 -4.08
CA ARG A 90 19.02 9.88 -3.70
C ARG A 90 19.36 11.32 -4.02
N HIS A 91 20.66 11.65 -4.07
CA HIS A 91 21.10 13.00 -4.44
C HIS A 91 20.65 13.31 -5.86
N GLU A 92 20.03 14.49 -6.04
CA GLU A 92 19.44 14.93 -7.32
C GLU A 92 18.35 14.00 -7.91
N SER A 93 17.78 13.12 -7.09
CA SER A 93 16.77 12.16 -7.56
C SER A 93 15.58 12.83 -8.25
N LEU A 94 15.22 14.05 -7.87
CA LEU A 94 14.10 14.80 -8.44
C LEU A 94 14.27 15.04 -9.95
N LYS A 95 15.49 15.26 -10.42
CA LYS A 95 15.78 15.46 -11.85
C LYS A 95 15.58 14.19 -12.69
N ALA A 96 15.50 13.03 -12.06
CA ALA A 96 15.35 11.74 -12.72
C ALA A 96 13.89 11.38 -13.03
N PHE A 97 12.94 12.12 -12.49
CA PHE A 97 11.52 11.89 -12.69
C PHE A 97 10.86 12.97 -13.53
N LYS A 98 9.79 12.58 -14.20
CA LYS A 98 8.82 13.48 -14.85
C LYS A 98 7.50 13.37 -14.10
N TYR A 99 6.80 14.48 -13.99
CA TYR A 99 5.47 14.56 -13.40
C TYR A 99 4.48 15.13 -14.40
N SER A 100 3.31 14.53 -14.45
CA SER A 100 2.20 14.99 -15.26
C SER A 100 0.92 14.92 -14.43
N HIS A 101 0.16 16.00 -14.43
CA HIS A 101 -1.17 16.02 -13.82
C HIS A 101 -2.12 16.78 -14.74
N TYR A 102 -3.14 16.06 -15.22
CA TYR A 102 -4.22 16.61 -16.02
C TYR A 102 -5.51 16.56 -15.22
N PHE A 103 -6.14 17.70 -15.07
CA PHE A 103 -7.40 17.82 -14.34
C PHE A 103 -8.41 18.65 -15.11
N ARG A 104 -9.62 18.12 -15.24
CA ARG A 104 -10.82 18.82 -15.67
C ARG A 104 -12.06 18.19 -15.06
N ALA A 105 -13.25 18.78 -15.29
CA ALA A 105 -14.49 18.22 -14.78
C ALA A 105 -14.62 16.73 -15.16
N LYS A 106 -14.78 15.86 -14.15
CA LYS A 106 -14.91 14.40 -14.26
C LYS A 106 -13.68 13.64 -14.77
N VAL A 107 -12.53 14.29 -14.95
CA VAL A 107 -11.28 13.63 -15.34
C VAL A 107 -10.17 14.12 -14.44
N ASP A 108 -9.42 13.17 -13.87
CA ASP A 108 -8.23 13.41 -13.06
C ASP A 108 -7.20 12.33 -13.38
N SER A 109 -6.01 12.74 -13.80
CA SER A 109 -4.94 11.81 -14.17
C SER A 109 -3.61 12.34 -13.66
N THR A 110 -2.97 11.57 -12.82
CA THR A 110 -1.63 11.84 -12.30
C THR A 110 -0.66 10.75 -12.74
N GLU A 111 0.49 11.14 -13.23
CA GLU A 111 1.57 10.22 -13.61
C GLU A 111 2.91 10.71 -13.08
N VAL A 112 3.72 9.79 -12.57
CA VAL A 112 5.13 10.00 -12.26
C VAL A 112 5.94 8.95 -12.98
N SER A 113 6.83 9.39 -13.88
CA SER A 113 7.57 8.48 -14.75
C SER A 113 9.07 8.72 -14.75
N PHE A 114 9.82 7.69 -15.14
CA PHE A 114 11.25 7.72 -15.34
C PHE A 114 11.67 6.69 -16.40
N SER A 115 12.85 6.88 -17.01
CA SER A 115 13.44 5.92 -17.93
C SER A 115 14.68 5.26 -17.33
N ARG A 116 14.79 3.93 -17.52
CA ARG A 116 15.95 3.14 -17.11
C ARG A 116 16.15 1.94 -18.05
N ASN A 117 17.37 1.76 -18.56
CA ASN A 117 17.77 0.59 -19.35
C ASN A 117 16.86 0.30 -20.56
N GLY A 118 16.40 1.35 -21.26
CA GLY A 118 15.53 1.21 -22.45
C GLY A 118 14.06 0.92 -22.13
N TYR A 119 13.65 1.15 -20.88
CA TYR A 119 12.27 1.07 -20.44
C TYR A 119 11.83 2.37 -19.76
N THR A 120 10.62 2.80 -20.05
CA THR A 120 9.94 3.84 -19.28
C THR A 120 8.99 3.18 -18.29
N TYR A 121 9.09 3.60 -17.04
CA TYR A 121 8.23 3.19 -15.93
C TYR A 121 7.35 4.37 -15.55
N ALA A 122 6.05 4.18 -15.47
CA ALA A 122 5.09 5.23 -15.10
C ALA A 122 4.14 4.71 -14.01
N VAL A 123 4.23 5.30 -12.83
CA VAL A 123 3.22 5.13 -11.79
C VAL A 123 2.07 6.07 -12.12
N PHE A 124 0.87 5.54 -12.24
CA PHE A 124 -0.30 6.30 -12.67
C PHE A 124 -1.48 6.15 -11.70
N ASP A 125 -2.29 7.20 -11.65
CA ASP A 125 -3.58 7.26 -10.98
C ASP A 125 -4.54 7.98 -11.92
N GLU A 126 -5.52 7.24 -12.45
CA GLU A 126 -6.43 7.69 -13.50
C GLU A 126 -7.87 7.56 -13.04
N TYR A 127 -8.61 8.65 -13.15
CA TYR A 127 -10.05 8.69 -13.04
C TYR A 127 -10.66 9.37 -14.27
N ASN A 128 -11.60 8.68 -14.95
CA ASN A 128 -12.37 9.23 -16.04
C ASN A 128 -13.86 8.90 -15.88
N GLY A 129 -14.61 9.85 -15.36
CA GLY A 129 -16.05 9.75 -15.15
C GLY A 129 -16.88 10.03 -16.39
N GLU A 130 -16.26 10.32 -17.56
CA GLU A 130 -16.94 10.47 -18.85
C GLU A 130 -17.06 9.13 -19.57
N GLU A 131 -16.17 8.18 -19.29
CA GLU A 131 -16.23 6.83 -19.82
C GLU A 131 -17.42 6.04 -19.27
N LYS A 132 -17.90 5.09 -20.06
CA LYS A 132 -18.97 4.15 -19.68
C LYS A 132 -18.56 2.71 -19.99
N PRO A 133 -18.22 1.90 -18.96
CA PRO A 133 -18.22 2.22 -17.53
C PRO A 133 -17.16 3.25 -17.16
N VAL A 134 -17.37 3.96 -16.03
CA VAL A 134 -16.36 4.89 -15.46
C VAL A 134 -15.03 4.17 -15.29
N VAL A 135 -13.96 4.78 -15.74
CA VAL A 135 -12.59 4.30 -15.54
C VAL A 135 -12.05 4.86 -14.21
N SER A 136 -11.54 3.99 -13.37
CA SER A 136 -10.78 4.36 -12.17
C SER A 136 -9.70 3.30 -11.99
N GLU A 137 -8.52 3.58 -12.53
CA GLU A 137 -7.40 2.65 -12.56
C GLU A 137 -6.15 3.29 -11.98
N GLN A 138 -5.42 2.51 -11.21
CA GLN A 138 -4.15 2.91 -10.62
C GLN A 138 -3.15 1.77 -10.77
N GLY A 139 -1.86 2.12 -10.90
CA GLY A 139 -0.85 1.10 -11.02
C GLY A 139 0.49 1.56 -11.56
N LEU A 140 1.09 0.64 -12.30
CA LEU A 140 2.38 0.81 -12.96
C LEU A 140 2.24 0.45 -14.44
N THR A 141 2.68 1.33 -15.32
CA THR A 141 2.89 1.05 -16.74
C THR A 141 4.39 0.89 -17.01
N VAL A 142 4.75 -0.11 -17.80
CA VAL A 142 6.14 -0.31 -18.26
C VAL A 142 6.13 -0.36 -19.80
N ILE A 143 6.88 0.54 -20.40
CA ILE A 143 6.96 0.69 -21.86
C ILE A 143 8.39 0.38 -22.32
N ALA A 144 8.55 -0.60 -23.21
CA ALA A 144 9.84 -0.85 -23.85
C ALA A 144 10.06 0.19 -24.95
N GLU A 145 11.09 1.02 -24.82
CA GLU A 145 11.34 2.18 -25.69
C GLU A 145 11.59 1.79 -27.16
N ASN A 146 12.24 0.64 -27.37
CA ASN A 146 12.58 0.15 -28.71
C ASN A 146 11.38 -0.40 -29.50
N SER A 147 10.45 -1.10 -28.84
CA SER A 147 9.31 -1.75 -29.46
C SER A 147 7.98 -1.04 -29.20
N LYS A 148 7.98 -0.04 -28.35
CA LYS A 148 6.79 0.64 -27.82
C LYS A 148 5.76 -0.31 -27.18
N LYS A 149 6.21 -1.53 -26.85
CA LYS A 149 5.35 -2.49 -26.15
C LYS A 149 5.09 -2.01 -24.76
N GLU A 150 3.82 -1.87 -24.43
CA GLU A 150 3.32 -1.44 -23.13
C GLU A 150 2.78 -2.63 -22.33
N VAL A 151 3.05 -2.66 -21.03
CA VAL A 151 2.47 -3.59 -20.07
C VAL A 151 1.95 -2.78 -18.88
N LYS A 152 0.65 -2.91 -18.59
CA LYS A 152 -0.01 -2.24 -17.47
C LYS A 152 -0.23 -3.24 -16.32
N TYR A 153 0.21 -2.87 -15.12
CA TYR A 153 0.05 -3.60 -13.87
C TYR A 153 -0.87 -2.82 -12.94
N LEU A 154 -2.08 -3.30 -12.73
CA LEU A 154 -3.09 -2.60 -11.92
C LEU A 154 -2.91 -2.88 -10.43
N CYS A 155 -3.24 -1.91 -9.59
CA CYS A 155 -3.37 -2.08 -8.16
C CYS A 155 -4.45 -3.10 -7.82
N ARG A 156 -4.18 -3.95 -6.82
CA ARG A 156 -5.15 -4.93 -6.31
C ARG A 156 -6.21 -4.28 -5.41
N ILE A 157 -5.81 -3.25 -4.67
CA ILE A 157 -6.65 -2.44 -3.78
C ILE A 157 -6.39 -0.98 -4.08
N LYS A 158 -7.26 -0.09 -3.60
CA LYS A 158 -7.04 1.35 -3.69
C LYS A 158 -5.65 1.68 -3.14
N PRO A 159 -4.81 2.45 -3.86
CA PRO A 159 -3.48 2.83 -3.40
C PRO A 159 -3.55 3.74 -2.18
N THR A 160 -2.47 3.76 -1.39
CA THR A 160 -2.14 4.91 -0.57
C THR A 160 -1.49 5.92 -1.50
N ALA A 161 -2.05 7.12 -1.64
CA ALA A 161 -1.54 8.15 -2.53
C ALA A 161 -1.66 9.53 -1.88
N ASP A 162 -0.57 10.31 -1.95
CA ASP A 162 -0.49 11.72 -1.56
C ASP A 162 0.48 12.44 -2.51
N TYR A 163 -0.09 13.10 -3.51
CA TYR A 163 0.66 13.83 -4.54
C TYR A 163 0.86 15.31 -4.18
N GLY A 164 0.41 15.76 -3.00
CA GLY A 164 0.30 17.19 -2.66
C GLY A 164 1.59 17.98 -2.78
N ALA A 165 2.75 17.38 -2.56
CA ALA A 165 4.04 18.04 -2.71
C ALA A 165 4.56 18.09 -4.17
N LEU A 166 4.07 17.23 -5.06
CA LEU A 166 4.64 17.09 -6.41
C LEU A 166 4.48 18.34 -7.29
N PRO A 167 3.33 19.03 -7.31
CA PRO A 167 3.15 20.24 -8.12
C PRO A 167 4.11 21.38 -7.73
N GLU A 168 4.58 21.39 -6.48
CA GLU A 168 5.52 22.41 -6.00
C GLU A 168 6.97 22.10 -6.38
N VAL A 169 7.25 20.81 -6.67
CA VAL A 169 8.60 20.29 -6.90
C VAL A 169 8.89 20.10 -8.39
N PHE A 170 7.90 19.67 -9.14
CA PHE A 170 8.02 19.34 -10.56
C PHE A 170 7.27 20.32 -11.44
N GLU A 171 7.81 20.57 -12.63
CA GLU A 171 7.04 21.18 -13.70
C GLU A 171 6.03 20.17 -14.23
N ASN A 172 4.77 20.62 -14.39
CA ASN A 172 3.74 19.78 -14.95
C ASN A 172 3.96 19.60 -16.46
N SER A 173 4.16 18.39 -16.92
CA SER A 173 4.37 18.05 -18.33
C SER A 173 3.08 17.65 -19.05
N ALA A 174 1.91 17.74 -18.40
CA ALA A 174 0.63 17.52 -19.07
C ALA A 174 0.39 18.56 -20.17
N PRO A 175 -0.26 18.16 -21.28
CA PRO A 175 -0.62 19.06 -22.37
C PRO A 175 -1.68 20.08 -21.97
#